data_df9e3843ac8969022fea402ff83a2376
#
_entry.id   df9e3843ac8969022fea402ff83a2376
#
_cell.length_a   1.000
_cell.length_b   1.000
_cell.length_c   1.000
_cell.angle_alpha   90.00
_cell.angle_beta   90.00
_cell.angle_gamma   90.00
#
_symmetry.space_group_name_H-M   'P 1'
#
loop_
_entity.id
_entity.type
_entity.pdbx_description
1 polymer ?
#
loop_
_entity_poly.entity_id
_entity_poly.type
_entity_poly.pdbx_seq_one_letter_code
_entity_poly.pdbx_strand_id
1 'polypeptide(L)'
;MNTLLISVQKDLDIIGLKCLHYYLLKNGYNSFLLHLINFNPNDENSLKTVKNFISEISPLFIGISLMSVEYYNARDLTKYLKANFKSIPIIWGGIHPSISPEMCLADADYVCVGEGERTILDFANAINNHGCVETINNLCYIENNRIKKNMLYPPIEDLDNIPSYDHIPVNSFIQNEKGLIIPIDKKVFRKYARYKGTFYSIMSSRGCPFSCTYCCNNFLSRLYQTKKVRRRSNKNIIIELEKAVKDNPEIEYINFQDDCFLACGDEYLKEFCKLYKEKVKKPFVVRAIPIYITKNKIKNLKEAGLSWISLGLQSGSDRICKDIYKRKSLKADFLKAAKIIKEFNIAAFYDVILDNPFETEEDGLETIQTLIETPKPFYTQFFSLSLYLGTELYEKAQKECPEKIEDSLKKKYFLYHKKTINNMIRYSTFLSGKFMNKVVYLYKQDPKGLRFRVILFIANLLSSLVFEPLTYFRVIKLSQGNSYIRTFKVLPNYFKEGIMRYFNQFKAKR
;
A
#
# COMPACT_ATOMS: atom_id res chain seq x y z
N MET A 1 -17.44 10.52 -25.39
CA MET A 1 -16.01 10.74 -25.65
C MET A 1 -15.19 9.78 -24.82
N ASN A 2 -14.13 9.18 -25.40
CA ASN A 2 -13.32 8.17 -24.75
C ASN A 2 -12.18 8.82 -23.92
N THR A 3 -11.88 8.25 -22.77
CA THR A 3 -10.70 8.58 -21.94
C THR A 3 -9.94 7.30 -21.62
N LEU A 4 -8.63 7.37 -21.48
CA LEU A 4 -7.81 6.21 -21.16
C LEU A 4 -6.98 6.46 -19.90
N LEU A 5 -7.15 5.59 -18.91
CA LEU A 5 -6.34 5.55 -17.70
C LEU A 5 -5.43 4.33 -17.74
N ILE A 6 -4.12 4.53 -17.52
CA ILE A 6 -3.12 3.46 -17.57
C ILE A 6 -2.47 3.28 -16.21
N SER A 7 -2.29 2.03 -15.81
CA SER A 7 -1.44 1.63 -14.70
C SER A 7 -0.26 0.80 -15.18
N VAL A 8 0.93 1.14 -14.72
CA VAL A 8 2.17 0.36 -14.86
C VAL A 8 2.53 -0.41 -13.57
N GLN A 9 1.60 -0.46 -12.61
CA GLN A 9 1.76 -1.18 -11.34
C GLN A 9 1.53 -2.68 -11.54
N LYS A 10 2.19 -3.49 -10.69
CA LYS A 10 2.07 -4.96 -10.72
C LYS A 10 0.82 -5.50 -10.03
N ASP A 11 -0.22 -4.71 -9.89
CA ASP A 11 -1.47 -5.07 -9.25
C ASP A 11 -2.65 -4.58 -10.08
N LEU A 12 -3.75 -5.30 -10.04
CA LEU A 12 -5.02 -4.88 -10.67
C LEU A 12 -5.90 -4.09 -9.69
N ASP A 13 -5.60 -4.13 -8.39
CA ASP A 13 -6.44 -3.54 -7.35
C ASP A 13 -5.93 -2.15 -6.95
N ILE A 14 -6.01 -1.20 -7.89
CA ILE A 14 -5.54 0.18 -7.72
C ILE A 14 -6.73 1.09 -7.45
N ILE A 15 -7.09 1.24 -6.17
CA ILE A 15 -8.29 1.97 -5.73
C ILE A 15 -8.36 3.38 -6.32
N GLY A 16 -7.27 4.15 -6.23
CA GLY A 16 -7.26 5.54 -6.73
C GLY A 16 -7.62 5.62 -8.22
N LEU A 17 -7.08 4.71 -9.03
CA LEU A 17 -7.35 4.69 -10.47
C LEU A 17 -8.77 4.21 -10.77
N LYS A 18 -9.31 3.24 -10.00
CA LYS A 18 -10.71 2.82 -10.07
C LYS A 18 -11.64 4.01 -9.73
N CYS A 19 -11.34 4.78 -8.68
CA CYS A 19 -12.13 5.97 -8.33
C CYS A 19 -12.19 6.97 -9.48
N LEU A 20 -11.06 7.30 -10.10
CA LEU A 20 -11.02 8.22 -11.26
C LEU A 20 -11.81 7.68 -12.45
N HIS A 21 -11.66 6.39 -12.76
CA HIS A 21 -12.37 5.71 -13.82
C HIS A 21 -13.90 5.81 -13.65
N TYR A 22 -14.40 5.43 -12.46
CA TYR A 22 -15.83 5.51 -12.18
C TYR A 22 -16.34 6.95 -12.03
N TYR A 23 -15.48 7.88 -11.62
CA TYR A 23 -15.83 9.30 -11.58
C TYR A 23 -16.05 9.86 -12.99
N LEU A 24 -15.19 9.50 -13.95
CA LEU A 24 -15.36 9.86 -15.37
C LEU A 24 -16.62 9.20 -15.97
N LEU A 25 -16.85 7.90 -15.72
CA LEU A 25 -18.05 7.19 -16.17
C LEU A 25 -19.34 7.84 -15.65
N LYS A 26 -19.38 8.19 -14.35
CA LYS A 26 -20.53 8.87 -13.72
C LYS A 26 -20.84 10.23 -14.39
N ASN A 27 -19.82 10.90 -14.91
CA ASN A 27 -19.94 12.19 -15.55
C ASN A 27 -20.03 12.14 -17.10
N GLY A 28 -20.39 10.98 -17.66
CA GLY A 28 -20.76 10.81 -19.07
C GLY A 28 -19.58 10.53 -20.02
N TYR A 29 -18.37 10.33 -19.52
CA TYR A 29 -17.23 9.92 -20.33
C TYR A 29 -17.17 8.38 -20.44
N ASN A 30 -16.80 7.88 -21.61
CA ASN A 30 -16.51 6.46 -21.78
C ASN A 30 -15.06 6.20 -21.39
N SER A 31 -14.84 5.88 -20.12
CA SER A 31 -13.49 5.67 -19.56
C SER A 31 -13.04 4.22 -19.78
N PHE A 32 -11.79 4.06 -20.19
CA PHE A 32 -11.09 2.79 -20.35
C PHE A 32 -9.94 2.70 -19.34
N LEU A 33 -9.71 1.49 -18.80
CA LEU A 33 -8.66 1.22 -17.84
C LEU A 33 -7.71 0.14 -18.40
N LEU A 34 -6.43 0.47 -18.58
CA LEU A 34 -5.41 -0.45 -19.10
C LEU A 34 -4.35 -0.75 -18.03
N HIS A 35 -4.14 -2.02 -17.74
CA HIS A 35 -3.11 -2.51 -16.83
C HIS A 35 -1.92 -3.10 -17.60
N LEU A 36 -0.74 -2.48 -17.46
CA LEU A 36 0.53 -2.90 -18.03
C LEU A 36 1.43 -3.49 -16.92
N ILE A 37 1.01 -4.59 -16.31
CA ILE A 37 1.64 -5.17 -15.10
C ILE A 37 3.05 -5.70 -15.31
N ASN A 38 3.40 -6.06 -16.55
CA ASN A 38 4.72 -6.57 -16.96
C ASN A 38 5.35 -5.68 -18.03
N PHE A 39 5.08 -4.37 -17.98
CA PHE A 39 5.60 -3.42 -18.96
C PHE A 39 7.11 -3.58 -19.16
N ASN A 40 7.51 -3.75 -20.42
CA ASN A 40 8.90 -3.83 -20.85
C ASN A 40 9.12 -2.89 -22.04
N PRO A 41 9.90 -1.81 -21.89
CA PRO A 41 10.11 -0.83 -22.95
C PRO A 41 10.93 -1.39 -24.13
N ASN A 42 11.57 -2.56 -23.98
CA ASN A 42 12.36 -3.21 -25.01
C ASN A 42 11.59 -4.29 -25.81
N ASP A 43 10.31 -4.51 -25.48
CA ASP A 43 9.47 -5.47 -26.18
C ASP A 43 8.60 -4.75 -27.23
N GLU A 44 9.14 -4.66 -28.45
CA GLU A 44 8.49 -3.98 -29.57
C GLU A 44 7.09 -4.54 -29.89
N ASN A 45 6.88 -5.85 -29.76
CA ASN A 45 5.59 -6.46 -30.01
C ASN A 45 4.55 -6.01 -28.96
N SER A 46 4.93 -6.01 -27.69
CA SER A 46 4.10 -5.49 -26.61
C SER A 46 3.79 -4.00 -26.78
N LEU A 47 4.77 -3.20 -27.18
CA LEU A 47 4.58 -1.78 -27.48
C LEU A 47 3.62 -1.56 -28.67
N LYS A 48 3.75 -2.36 -29.74
CA LYS A 48 2.85 -2.30 -30.89
C LYS A 48 1.40 -2.58 -30.52
N THR A 49 1.14 -3.55 -29.62
CA THR A 49 -0.24 -3.82 -29.17
C THR A 49 -0.81 -2.66 -28.35
N VAL A 50 0.02 -1.97 -27.52
CA VAL A 50 -0.39 -0.75 -26.82
C VAL A 50 -0.75 0.36 -27.81
N LYS A 51 0.08 0.57 -28.84
CA LYS A 51 -0.20 1.56 -29.89
C LYS A 51 -1.53 1.26 -30.61
N ASN A 52 -1.75 0.02 -31.03
CA ASN A 52 -2.98 -0.37 -31.74
C ASN A 52 -4.22 -0.13 -30.87
N PHE A 53 -4.16 -0.53 -29.59
CA PHE A 53 -5.24 -0.33 -28.62
C PHE A 53 -5.58 1.15 -28.41
N ILE A 54 -4.57 2.02 -28.30
CA ILE A 54 -4.78 3.46 -28.15
C ILE A 54 -5.37 4.06 -29.45
N SER A 55 -4.90 3.60 -30.61
CA SER A 55 -5.46 4.04 -31.91
C SER A 55 -6.93 3.65 -32.08
N GLU A 56 -7.32 2.46 -31.61
CA GLU A 56 -8.71 1.99 -31.64
C GLU A 56 -9.60 2.80 -30.71
N ILE A 57 -9.15 3.04 -29.45
CA ILE A 57 -9.90 3.82 -28.47
C ILE A 57 -9.99 5.29 -28.86
N SER A 58 -8.95 5.87 -29.47
CA SER A 58 -8.86 7.30 -29.79
C SER A 58 -9.23 8.20 -28.60
N PRO A 59 -8.50 8.12 -27.47
CA PRO A 59 -8.88 8.82 -26.27
C PRO A 59 -8.58 10.30 -26.35
N LEU A 60 -9.38 11.13 -25.67
CA LEU A 60 -9.15 12.60 -25.52
C LEU A 60 -7.81 12.87 -24.85
N PHE A 61 -7.43 12.06 -23.89
CA PHE A 61 -6.17 12.14 -23.17
C PHE A 61 -5.81 10.78 -22.57
N ILE A 62 -4.55 10.65 -22.15
CA ILE A 62 -4.05 9.47 -21.43
C ILE A 62 -3.65 9.90 -20.02
N GLY A 63 -4.28 9.31 -18.99
CA GLY A 63 -3.92 9.49 -17.59
C GLY A 63 -3.07 8.33 -17.09
N ILE A 64 -1.92 8.61 -16.44
CA ILE A 64 -1.07 7.59 -15.83
C ILE A 64 -0.97 7.84 -14.32
N SER A 65 -1.37 6.85 -13.51
CA SER A 65 -1.25 6.92 -12.05
C SER A 65 -0.08 6.09 -11.57
N LEU A 66 0.82 6.70 -10.75
CA LEU A 66 2.04 6.04 -10.30
C LEU A 66 2.44 6.39 -8.86
N MET A 67 3.09 5.45 -8.21
CA MET A 67 3.93 5.64 -7.03
C MET A 67 5.39 5.77 -7.48
N SER A 68 6.29 6.09 -6.55
CA SER A 68 7.70 6.34 -6.88
C SER A 68 8.41 5.14 -7.54
N VAL A 69 8.06 3.93 -7.16
CA VAL A 69 8.66 2.70 -7.71
C VAL A 69 8.28 2.40 -9.17
N GLU A 70 7.24 3.05 -9.69
CA GLU A 70 6.81 2.91 -11.09
C GLU A 70 7.33 4.04 -12.00
N TYR A 71 8.06 5.03 -11.46
CA TYR A 71 8.50 6.20 -12.21
C TYR A 71 9.17 5.86 -13.55
N TYR A 72 10.16 4.97 -13.54
CA TYR A 72 10.88 4.62 -14.77
C TYR A 72 9.98 3.92 -15.80
N ASN A 73 9.08 3.05 -15.37
CA ASN A 73 8.11 2.42 -16.28
C ASN A 73 7.16 3.45 -16.90
N ALA A 74 6.65 4.37 -16.10
CA ALA A 74 5.78 5.45 -16.56
C ALA A 74 6.50 6.39 -17.53
N ARG A 75 7.77 6.72 -17.25
CA ARG A 75 8.63 7.53 -18.09
C ARG A 75 8.86 6.89 -19.47
N ASP A 76 9.27 5.63 -19.47
CA ASP A 76 9.60 4.92 -20.71
C ASP A 76 8.35 4.68 -21.56
N LEU A 77 7.20 4.38 -20.92
CA LEU A 77 5.91 4.34 -21.60
C LEU A 77 5.55 5.71 -22.21
N THR A 78 5.67 6.78 -21.44
CA THR A 78 5.34 8.13 -21.89
C THR A 78 6.18 8.57 -23.10
N LYS A 79 7.48 8.29 -23.09
CA LYS A 79 8.36 8.54 -24.25
C LYS A 79 7.87 7.82 -25.50
N TYR A 80 7.50 6.55 -25.35
CA TYR A 80 6.94 5.79 -26.47
C TYR A 80 5.61 6.39 -26.97
N LEU A 81 4.71 6.76 -26.05
CA LEU A 81 3.42 7.34 -26.39
C LEU A 81 3.57 8.69 -27.10
N LYS A 82 4.41 9.59 -26.63
CA LYS A 82 4.67 10.90 -27.26
C LYS A 82 5.28 10.77 -28.67
N ALA A 83 6.12 9.77 -28.88
CA ALA A 83 6.68 9.49 -30.21
C ALA A 83 5.61 9.05 -31.23
N ASN A 84 4.53 8.41 -30.78
CA ASN A 84 3.49 7.85 -31.64
C ASN A 84 2.18 8.66 -31.68
N PHE A 85 1.88 9.45 -30.63
CA PHE A 85 0.60 10.16 -30.44
C PHE A 85 0.85 11.61 -29.97
N LYS A 86 1.35 12.45 -30.88
CA LYS A 86 1.75 13.83 -30.57
C LYS A 86 0.58 14.74 -30.15
N SER A 87 -0.64 14.42 -30.60
CA SER A 87 -1.84 15.22 -30.34
C SER A 87 -2.62 14.78 -29.09
N ILE A 88 -2.28 13.64 -28.48
CA ILE A 88 -2.98 13.14 -27.31
C ILE A 88 -2.22 13.59 -26.05
N PRO A 89 -2.77 14.49 -25.23
CA PRO A 89 -2.08 14.95 -24.03
C PRO A 89 -1.99 13.84 -22.96
N ILE A 90 -0.85 13.82 -22.26
CA ILE A 90 -0.55 12.85 -21.22
C ILE A 90 -0.48 13.56 -19.87
N ILE A 91 -1.37 13.15 -18.94
CA ILE A 91 -1.40 13.64 -17.57
C ILE A 91 -0.95 12.56 -16.59
N TRP A 92 0.02 12.90 -15.73
CA TRP A 92 0.44 12.03 -14.64
C TRP A 92 -0.21 12.44 -13.32
N GLY A 93 -0.62 11.46 -12.52
CA GLY A 93 -1.20 11.65 -11.19
C GLY A 93 -0.78 10.56 -10.21
N GLY A 94 -1.26 10.69 -8.99
CA GLY A 94 -0.92 9.81 -7.87
C GLY A 94 0.10 10.42 -6.92
N ILE A 95 0.64 9.60 -6.00
CA ILE A 95 1.46 10.13 -4.91
C ILE A 95 2.81 10.65 -5.37
N HIS A 96 3.48 9.97 -6.31
CA HIS A 96 4.80 10.43 -6.78
C HIS A 96 4.71 11.76 -7.54
N PRO A 97 3.82 11.92 -8.53
CA PRO A 97 3.62 13.22 -9.20
C PRO A 97 3.18 14.34 -8.24
N SER A 98 2.44 14.02 -7.19
CA SER A 98 2.08 15.01 -6.17
C SER A 98 3.29 15.51 -5.37
N ILE A 99 4.24 14.62 -5.05
CA ILE A 99 5.43 14.93 -4.26
C ILE A 99 6.53 15.60 -5.10
N SER A 100 6.68 15.18 -6.34
CA SER A 100 7.76 15.61 -7.24
C SER A 100 7.25 16.01 -8.63
N PRO A 101 6.36 17.03 -8.70
CA PRO A 101 5.74 17.42 -9.98
C PRO A 101 6.77 17.92 -11.00
N GLU A 102 7.82 18.62 -10.57
CA GLU A 102 8.86 19.14 -11.43
C GLU A 102 9.61 18.01 -12.15
N MET A 103 9.92 16.93 -11.43
CA MET A 103 10.57 15.76 -12.00
C MET A 103 9.67 15.08 -13.04
N CYS A 104 8.37 15.01 -12.76
CA CYS A 104 7.41 14.36 -13.65
C CYS A 104 7.12 15.17 -14.93
N LEU A 105 7.18 16.50 -14.86
CA LEU A 105 7.02 17.38 -16.02
C LEU A 105 8.16 17.29 -17.05
N ALA A 106 9.27 16.66 -16.69
CA ALA A 106 10.30 16.33 -17.69
C ALA A 106 9.80 15.31 -18.74
N ASP A 107 8.78 14.54 -18.42
CA ASP A 107 8.25 13.47 -19.27
C ASP A 107 6.76 13.68 -19.62
N ALA A 108 5.90 14.05 -18.68
CA ALA A 108 4.46 14.28 -18.89
C ALA A 108 4.18 15.68 -19.43
N ASP A 109 3.02 15.87 -20.09
CA ASP A 109 2.56 17.19 -20.51
C ASP A 109 1.95 17.96 -19.33
N TYR A 110 1.23 17.23 -18.48
CA TYR A 110 0.55 17.75 -17.31
C TYR A 110 0.78 16.84 -16.11
N VAL A 111 0.80 17.43 -14.92
CA VAL A 111 0.88 16.70 -13.65
C VAL A 111 -0.27 17.15 -12.74
N CYS A 112 -1.05 16.19 -12.25
CA CYS A 112 -2.09 16.42 -11.24
C CYS A 112 -1.50 16.24 -9.84
N VAL A 113 -1.54 17.28 -9.03
CA VAL A 113 -1.06 17.30 -7.63
C VAL A 113 -2.23 17.11 -6.67
N GLY A 114 -2.17 16.09 -5.82
CA GLY A 114 -3.21 15.79 -4.82
C GLY A 114 -4.36 14.93 -5.33
N GLU A 115 -5.60 15.20 -4.89
CA GLU A 115 -6.80 14.44 -5.29
C GLU A 115 -7.17 14.75 -6.73
N GLY A 116 -7.37 13.72 -7.53
CA GLY A 116 -7.48 13.83 -8.97
C GLY A 116 -8.91 13.87 -9.51
N GLU A 117 -9.94 13.57 -8.73
CA GLU A 117 -11.31 13.38 -9.23
C GLU A 117 -11.87 14.61 -9.94
N ARG A 118 -11.79 15.77 -9.32
CA ARG A 118 -12.26 17.04 -9.93
C ARG A 118 -11.36 17.42 -11.10
N THR A 119 -10.06 17.38 -10.89
CA THR A 119 -9.07 17.78 -11.88
C THR A 119 -9.19 16.97 -13.17
N ILE A 120 -9.35 15.63 -13.09
CA ILE A 120 -9.45 14.80 -14.28
C ILE A 120 -10.75 15.04 -15.05
N LEU A 121 -11.84 15.36 -14.36
CA LEU A 121 -13.11 15.73 -14.98
C LEU A 121 -13.01 17.08 -15.70
N ASP A 122 -12.46 18.09 -15.02
CA ASP A 122 -12.28 19.42 -15.63
C ASP A 122 -11.32 19.36 -16.81
N PHE A 123 -10.28 18.52 -16.72
CA PHE A 123 -9.35 18.27 -17.81
C PHE A 123 -10.07 17.63 -19.01
N ALA A 124 -10.90 16.62 -18.76
CA ALA A 124 -11.71 15.98 -19.80
C ALA A 124 -12.67 16.99 -20.45
N ASN A 125 -13.36 17.82 -19.64
CA ASN A 125 -14.28 18.84 -20.11
C ASN A 125 -13.58 19.91 -20.95
N ALA A 126 -12.43 20.40 -20.49
CA ALA A 126 -11.66 21.41 -21.20
C ALA A 126 -11.19 20.91 -22.57
N ILE A 127 -10.62 19.73 -22.67
CA ILE A 127 -10.18 19.16 -23.95
C ILE A 127 -11.38 18.92 -24.88
N ASN A 128 -12.47 18.33 -24.35
CA ASN A 128 -13.66 18.04 -25.13
C ASN A 128 -14.32 19.28 -25.72
N ASN A 129 -14.29 20.40 -25.01
CA ASN A 129 -14.92 21.66 -25.39
C ASN A 129 -13.94 22.68 -25.98
N HIS A 130 -12.72 22.27 -26.31
CA HIS A 130 -11.64 23.14 -26.79
C HIS A 130 -11.38 24.35 -25.86
N GLY A 131 -11.54 24.12 -24.54
CA GLY A 131 -11.30 25.10 -23.50
C GLY A 131 -9.83 25.14 -23.03
N CYS A 132 -9.56 26.08 -22.14
CA CYS A 132 -8.22 26.28 -21.58
C CYS A 132 -7.98 25.27 -20.43
N VAL A 133 -6.99 24.40 -20.60
CA VAL A 133 -6.59 23.41 -19.57
C VAL A 133 -5.66 24.05 -18.52
N GLU A 134 -4.97 25.13 -18.88
CA GLU A 134 -3.98 25.80 -18.04
C GLU A 134 -4.58 26.50 -16.80
N THR A 135 -5.90 26.65 -16.74
CA THR A 135 -6.61 27.26 -15.59
C THR A 135 -7.11 26.24 -14.57
N ILE A 136 -6.98 24.94 -14.85
CA ILE A 136 -7.54 23.88 -14.00
C ILE A 136 -6.73 23.74 -12.71
N ASN A 137 -7.42 23.76 -11.57
CA ASN A 137 -6.80 23.58 -10.27
C ASN A 137 -6.13 22.19 -10.14
N ASN A 138 -5.12 22.11 -9.29
CA ASN A 138 -4.24 20.95 -9.10
C ASN A 138 -3.30 20.64 -10.28
N LEU A 139 -3.41 21.32 -11.42
CA LEU A 139 -2.50 21.09 -12.54
C LEU A 139 -1.17 21.82 -12.37
N CYS A 140 -0.11 21.08 -12.71
CA CYS A 140 1.20 21.65 -13.02
C CYS A 140 1.53 21.35 -14.48
N TYR A 141 2.17 22.30 -15.16
CA TYR A 141 2.55 22.24 -16.58
C TYR A 141 3.75 23.14 -16.87
N ILE A 142 4.30 23.04 -18.06
CA ILE A 142 5.38 23.92 -18.52
C ILE A 142 4.82 24.94 -19.53
N GLU A 143 5.02 26.22 -19.24
CA GLU A 143 4.71 27.32 -20.14
C GLU A 143 5.93 28.22 -20.28
N ASN A 144 6.36 28.51 -21.52
CA ASN A 144 7.51 29.36 -21.81
C ASN A 144 8.78 28.92 -21.03
N ASN A 145 9.05 27.60 -20.99
CA ASN A 145 10.15 26.98 -20.24
C ASN A 145 10.11 27.23 -18.73
N ARG A 146 8.97 27.59 -18.18
CA ARG A 146 8.76 27.77 -16.74
C ARG A 146 7.67 26.83 -16.23
N ILE A 147 7.91 26.25 -15.08
CA ILE A 147 6.92 25.40 -14.41
C ILE A 147 5.84 26.32 -13.80
N LYS A 148 4.60 26.08 -14.20
CA LYS A 148 3.41 26.66 -13.63
C LYS A 148 2.74 25.67 -12.70
N LYS A 149 2.28 26.16 -11.56
CA LYS A 149 1.53 25.37 -10.58
C LYS A 149 0.25 26.13 -10.26
N ASN A 150 -0.87 25.54 -10.61
CA ASN A 150 -2.17 26.13 -10.33
C ASN A 150 -2.55 25.98 -8.84
N MET A 151 -3.54 26.72 -8.41
CA MET A 151 -4.10 26.58 -7.08
C MET A 151 -4.61 25.15 -6.87
N LEU A 152 -4.60 24.70 -5.61
CA LEU A 152 -5.17 23.40 -5.28
C LEU A 152 -6.68 23.51 -5.09
N TYR A 153 -7.41 22.49 -5.54
CA TYR A 153 -8.74 22.25 -5.02
C TYR A 153 -8.65 21.91 -3.53
N PRO A 154 -9.60 22.38 -2.70
CA PRO A 154 -9.74 21.84 -1.37
C PRO A 154 -10.03 20.34 -1.46
N PRO A 155 -9.55 19.53 -0.50
CA PRO A 155 -9.83 18.11 -0.50
C PRO A 155 -11.35 17.85 -0.49
N ILE A 156 -11.80 16.77 -1.15
CA ILE A 156 -13.22 16.41 -1.20
C ILE A 156 -13.70 16.08 0.22
N GLU A 157 -14.52 16.94 0.80
CA GLU A 157 -15.01 16.80 2.19
C GLU A 157 -16.00 15.64 2.32
N ASP A 158 -17.00 15.58 1.45
CA ASP A 158 -17.99 14.53 1.41
C ASP A 158 -17.55 13.39 0.46
N LEU A 159 -16.99 12.35 1.04
CA LEU A 159 -16.51 11.20 0.28
C LEU A 159 -17.63 10.32 -0.28
N ASP A 160 -18.88 10.48 0.15
CA ASP A 160 -20.02 9.76 -0.42
C ASP A 160 -20.35 10.23 -1.85
N ASN A 161 -19.85 11.40 -2.26
CA ASN A 161 -19.97 11.90 -3.63
C ASN A 161 -19.04 11.16 -4.63
N ILE A 162 -18.02 10.46 -4.13
CA ILE A 162 -17.15 9.62 -4.96
C ILE A 162 -17.91 8.32 -5.27
N PRO A 163 -18.10 7.97 -6.55
CA PRO A 163 -18.84 6.75 -6.89
C PRO A 163 -18.12 5.51 -6.40
N SER A 164 -18.89 4.51 -6.00
CA SER A 164 -18.39 3.17 -5.78
C SER A 164 -17.92 2.54 -7.10
N TYR A 165 -17.06 1.55 -7.01
CA TYR A 165 -16.50 0.84 -8.17
C TYR A 165 -16.79 -0.65 -8.08
N ASP A 166 -16.83 -1.31 -9.23
CA ASP A 166 -17.01 -2.75 -9.29
C ASP A 166 -15.70 -3.49 -8.94
N HIS A 167 -15.84 -4.72 -8.50
CA HIS A 167 -14.69 -5.59 -8.19
C HIS A 167 -13.79 -5.76 -9.42
N ILE A 168 -14.41 -6.06 -10.56
CA ILE A 168 -13.77 -6.05 -11.87
C ILE A 168 -14.33 -4.84 -12.60
N PRO A 169 -13.54 -3.78 -12.82
CA PRO A 169 -14.04 -2.57 -13.46
C PRO A 169 -14.51 -2.84 -14.89
N VAL A 170 -15.61 -2.18 -15.28
CA VAL A 170 -16.05 -2.18 -16.68
C VAL A 170 -14.98 -1.56 -17.57
N ASN A 171 -14.96 -1.87 -18.86
CA ASN A 171 -13.98 -1.36 -19.82
C ASN A 171 -12.52 -1.50 -19.32
N SER A 172 -12.21 -2.55 -18.58
CA SER A 172 -10.85 -2.80 -18.07
C SER A 172 -10.12 -3.85 -18.90
N PHE A 173 -8.86 -3.60 -19.16
CA PHE A 173 -7.99 -4.40 -20.02
C PHE A 173 -6.64 -4.64 -19.36
N ILE A 174 -5.98 -5.73 -19.74
CA ILE A 174 -4.64 -6.08 -19.29
C ILE A 174 -3.79 -6.52 -20.47
N GLN A 175 -2.52 -6.11 -20.45
CA GLN A 175 -1.53 -6.74 -21.31
C GLN A 175 -1.01 -8.02 -20.65
N ASN A 176 -1.24 -9.16 -21.30
CA ASN A 176 -0.84 -10.47 -20.78
C ASN A 176 0.64 -10.77 -21.04
N GLU A 177 1.12 -11.95 -20.62
CA GLU A 177 2.53 -12.36 -20.78
C GLU A 177 2.97 -12.56 -22.24
N LYS A 178 2.02 -12.63 -23.17
CA LYS A 178 2.29 -12.71 -24.62
C LYS A 178 2.29 -11.33 -25.29
N GLY A 179 2.20 -10.26 -24.49
CA GLY A 179 2.13 -8.90 -25.00
C GLY A 179 0.78 -8.49 -25.59
N LEU A 180 -0.26 -9.35 -25.54
CA LEU A 180 -1.58 -9.07 -26.09
C LEU A 180 -2.43 -8.33 -25.06
N ILE A 181 -3.16 -7.30 -25.50
CA ILE A 181 -4.15 -6.61 -24.67
C ILE A 181 -5.48 -7.35 -24.78
N ILE A 182 -5.99 -7.79 -23.64
CA ILE A 182 -7.25 -8.55 -23.53
C ILE A 182 -8.17 -7.92 -22.48
N PRO A 183 -9.50 -8.03 -22.64
CA PRO A 183 -10.43 -7.56 -21.61
C PRO A 183 -10.27 -8.38 -20.33
N ILE A 184 -10.52 -7.74 -19.19
CA ILE A 184 -10.48 -8.40 -17.89
C ILE A 184 -11.86 -8.98 -17.57
N ASP A 185 -12.03 -10.27 -17.84
CA ASP A 185 -13.15 -11.07 -17.33
C ASP A 185 -12.80 -11.71 -15.97
N LYS A 186 -13.74 -12.46 -15.39
CA LYS A 186 -13.52 -13.18 -14.12
C LYS A 186 -12.33 -14.16 -14.16
N LYS A 187 -12.09 -14.82 -15.29
CA LYS A 187 -10.98 -15.78 -15.45
C LYS A 187 -9.63 -15.05 -15.49
N VAL A 188 -9.55 -13.99 -16.26
CA VAL A 188 -8.37 -13.13 -16.38
C VAL A 188 -8.08 -12.45 -15.04
N PHE A 189 -9.10 -11.87 -14.40
CA PHE A 189 -8.94 -11.24 -13.08
C PHE A 189 -8.40 -12.21 -12.04
N ARG A 190 -8.98 -13.42 -11.96
CA ARG A 190 -8.52 -14.48 -11.06
C ARG A 190 -7.07 -14.92 -11.31
N LYS A 191 -6.60 -14.84 -12.55
CA LYS A 191 -5.20 -15.18 -12.91
C LYS A 191 -4.21 -14.15 -12.42
N TYR A 192 -4.53 -12.86 -12.55
CA TYR A 192 -3.58 -11.76 -12.37
C TYR A 192 -3.75 -10.99 -11.06
N ALA A 193 -4.94 -11.00 -10.46
CA ALA A 193 -5.18 -10.33 -9.19
C ALA A 193 -4.52 -11.08 -8.02
N ARG A 194 -4.09 -10.34 -7.02
CA ARG A 194 -3.59 -10.92 -5.75
C ARG A 194 -4.65 -11.81 -5.12
N TYR A 195 -4.20 -12.85 -4.43
CA TYR A 195 -5.09 -13.82 -3.78
C TYR A 195 -6.18 -14.35 -4.70
N LYS A 196 -5.89 -14.46 -6.00
CA LYS A 196 -6.85 -14.90 -7.04
C LYS A 196 -8.14 -14.07 -7.08
N GLY A 197 -8.05 -12.79 -6.72
CA GLY A 197 -9.19 -11.87 -6.72
C GLY A 197 -10.26 -12.16 -5.66
N THR A 198 -9.92 -12.89 -4.57
CA THR A 198 -10.89 -13.18 -3.49
C THR A 198 -11.01 -12.05 -2.46
N PHE A 199 -10.23 -10.98 -2.60
CA PHE A 199 -10.29 -9.80 -1.74
C PHE A 199 -10.93 -8.63 -2.48
N TYR A 200 -11.95 -8.03 -1.88
CA TYR A 200 -12.45 -6.73 -2.31
C TYR A 200 -11.80 -5.63 -1.48
N SER A 201 -11.02 -4.77 -2.11
CA SER A 201 -10.38 -3.64 -1.43
C SER A 201 -11.24 -2.40 -1.50
N ILE A 202 -11.39 -1.72 -0.37
CA ILE A 202 -12.17 -0.49 -0.21
C ILE A 202 -11.39 0.52 0.63
N MET A 203 -11.58 1.81 0.35
CA MET A 203 -11.13 2.92 1.18
C MET A 203 -12.34 3.62 1.76
N SER A 204 -12.56 3.49 3.07
CA SER A 204 -13.69 4.10 3.78
C SER A 204 -13.39 5.49 4.29
N SER A 205 -12.10 5.87 4.31
CA SER A 205 -11.64 7.19 4.76
C SER A 205 -10.39 7.62 4.01
N ARG A 206 -10.14 8.92 3.98
CA ARG A 206 -8.90 9.53 3.46
C ARG A 206 -8.27 10.42 4.49
N GLY A 207 -6.94 10.36 4.60
CA GLY A 207 -6.12 11.13 5.52
C GLY A 207 -5.74 10.38 6.78
N CYS A 208 -4.71 10.90 7.45
CA CYS A 208 -4.17 10.36 8.68
C CYS A 208 -3.91 11.50 9.68
N PRO A 209 -4.26 11.34 10.97
CA PRO A 209 -4.09 12.42 11.95
C PRO A 209 -2.64 12.56 12.44
N PHE A 210 -1.72 11.77 11.88
CA PHE A 210 -0.31 11.73 12.27
C PHE A 210 0.59 12.42 11.25
N SER A 211 1.80 12.80 11.72
CA SER A 211 2.83 13.48 10.92
C SER A 211 4.12 12.66 10.89
N CYS A 212 4.01 11.35 10.63
CA CYS A 212 5.20 10.50 10.57
C CYS A 212 6.13 10.97 9.43
N THR A 213 7.39 11.22 9.76
CA THR A 213 8.38 11.88 8.88
C THR A 213 8.70 11.10 7.61
N TYR A 214 8.52 9.78 7.62
CA TYR A 214 8.76 8.88 6.47
C TYR A 214 7.54 8.69 5.57
N CYS A 215 6.37 9.21 5.96
CA CYS A 215 5.10 8.84 5.35
C CYS A 215 4.57 9.92 4.39
N CYS A 216 4.06 9.50 3.23
CA CYS A 216 3.44 10.40 2.27
C CYS A 216 2.20 11.12 2.82
N ASN A 217 1.50 10.56 3.81
CA ASN A 217 0.37 11.24 4.45
C ASN A 217 0.78 12.53 5.18
N ASN A 218 2.02 12.61 5.69
CA ASN A 218 2.54 13.85 6.24
C ASN A 218 2.71 14.93 5.14
N PHE A 219 3.22 14.53 3.97
CA PHE A 219 3.29 15.43 2.82
C PHE A 219 1.89 15.92 2.40
N LEU A 220 0.93 15.02 2.24
CA LEU A 220 -0.46 15.38 1.86
C LEU A 220 -1.12 16.29 2.91
N SER A 221 -0.86 16.04 4.21
CA SER A 221 -1.36 16.89 5.30
C SER A 221 -0.78 18.31 5.25
N ARG A 222 0.48 18.45 4.86
CA ARG A 222 1.13 19.75 4.65
C ARG A 222 0.58 20.41 3.38
N LEU A 223 0.43 19.65 2.29
CA LEU A 223 -0.12 20.15 1.02
C LEU A 223 -1.51 20.77 1.20
N TYR A 224 -2.39 20.09 1.90
CA TYR A 224 -3.77 20.53 2.16
C TYR A 224 -3.96 21.30 3.47
N GLN A 225 -2.90 21.53 4.23
CA GLN A 225 -2.91 22.20 5.54
C GLN A 225 -3.96 21.61 6.51
N THR A 226 -4.20 20.30 6.44
CA THR A 226 -5.18 19.61 7.28
C THR A 226 -4.70 18.22 7.70
N LYS A 227 -5.07 17.82 8.92
CA LYS A 227 -4.90 16.45 9.45
C LYS A 227 -6.24 15.77 9.67
N LYS A 228 -7.30 16.33 9.14
CA LYS A 228 -8.67 15.80 9.25
C LYS A 228 -8.74 14.45 8.51
N VAL A 229 -9.27 13.46 9.18
CA VAL A 229 -9.65 12.19 8.55
C VAL A 229 -11.09 12.35 8.05
N ARG A 230 -11.26 12.39 6.73
CA ARG A 230 -12.56 12.46 6.07
C ARG A 230 -13.07 11.04 5.88
N ARG A 231 -14.37 10.82 6.11
CA ARG A 231 -14.96 9.49 6.09
C ARG A 231 -16.21 9.45 5.24
N ARG A 232 -16.43 8.30 4.61
CA ARG A 232 -17.71 7.94 4.01
C ARG A 232 -18.71 7.63 5.13
N SER A 233 -19.99 7.83 4.87
CA SER A 233 -21.03 7.36 5.77
C SER A 233 -21.06 5.81 5.84
N ASN A 234 -21.45 5.28 6.99
CA ASN A 234 -21.60 3.83 7.15
C ASN A 234 -22.58 3.25 6.12
N LYS A 235 -23.67 3.97 5.85
CA LYS A 235 -24.67 3.58 4.84
C LYS A 235 -24.04 3.44 3.45
N ASN A 236 -23.25 4.42 3.03
CA ASN A 236 -22.60 4.41 1.72
C ASN A 236 -21.63 3.23 1.57
N ILE A 237 -20.79 2.98 2.62
CA ILE A 237 -19.86 1.84 2.66
C ILE A 237 -20.61 0.51 2.54
N ILE A 238 -21.68 0.33 3.31
CA ILE A 238 -22.42 -0.92 3.35
C ILE A 238 -23.15 -1.20 2.03
N ILE A 239 -23.74 -0.19 1.40
CA ILE A 239 -24.38 -0.34 0.07
C ILE A 239 -23.37 -0.85 -0.95
N GLU A 240 -22.16 -0.27 -1.00
CA GLU A 240 -21.10 -0.73 -1.90
C GLU A 240 -20.70 -2.18 -1.63
N LEU A 241 -20.49 -2.53 -0.35
CA LEU A 241 -20.07 -3.87 0.03
C LEU A 241 -21.14 -4.93 -0.22
N GLU A 242 -22.42 -4.62 0.05
CA GLU A 242 -23.54 -5.51 -0.26
C GLU A 242 -23.59 -5.81 -1.77
N LYS A 243 -23.50 -4.77 -2.61
CA LYS A 243 -23.45 -4.91 -4.07
C LYS A 243 -22.24 -5.74 -4.49
N ALA A 244 -21.04 -5.40 -4.00
CA ALA A 244 -19.82 -6.11 -4.38
C ALA A 244 -19.89 -7.61 -4.07
N VAL A 245 -20.35 -7.98 -2.88
CA VAL A 245 -20.46 -9.39 -2.43
C VAL A 245 -21.58 -10.14 -3.18
N LYS A 246 -22.69 -9.45 -3.49
CA LYS A 246 -23.81 -10.04 -4.24
C LYS A 246 -23.39 -10.34 -5.69
N ASP A 247 -22.73 -9.39 -6.36
CA ASP A 247 -22.35 -9.50 -7.76
C ASP A 247 -21.15 -10.41 -7.97
N ASN A 248 -20.33 -10.61 -6.92
CA ASN A 248 -19.10 -11.41 -6.96
C ASN A 248 -19.04 -12.39 -5.77
N PRO A 249 -19.71 -13.55 -5.85
CA PRO A 249 -19.74 -14.55 -4.78
C PRO A 249 -18.37 -15.10 -4.38
N GLU A 250 -17.37 -14.99 -5.28
CA GLU A 250 -15.97 -15.35 -5.08
C GLU A 250 -15.22 -14.47 -4.06
N ILE A 251 -15.78 -13.32 -3.67
CA ILE A 251 -15.20 -12.48 -2.62
C ILE A 251 -15.29 -13.22 -1.29
N GLU A 252 -14.11 -13.52 -0.73
CA GLU A 252 -13.95 -14.17 0.57
C GLU A 252 -13.68 -13.17 1.69
N TYR A 253 -13.01 -12.04 1.37
CA TYR A 253 -12.58 -11.04 2.35
C TYR A 253 -12.81 -9.62 1.86
N ILE A 254 -13.12 -8.73 2.79
CA ILE A 254 -13.09 -7.28 2.57
C ILE A 254 -11.79 -6.72 3.16
N ASN A 255 -11.07 -5.93 2.37
CA ASN A 255 -9.79 -5.35 2.75
C ASN A 255 -9.89 -3.81 2.83
N PHE A 256 -10.01 -3.28 4.03
CA PHE A 256 -10.01 -1.83 4.25
C PHE A 256 -8.59 -1.28 4.12
N GLN A 257 -8.38 -0.44 3.10
CA GLN A 257 -7.08 0.15 2.75
C GLN A 257 -6.88 1.55 3.36
N ASP A 258 -7.67 1.87 4.38
CA ASP A 258 -7.60 3.15 5.09
C ASP A 258 -6.23 3.36 5.73
N ASP A 259 -5.72 4.59 5.73
CA ASP A 259 -4.46 4.95 6.39
C ASP A 259 -4.54 4.76 7.90
N CYS A 260 -5.74 4.97 8.49
CA CYS A 260 -6.01 4.77 9.90
C CYS A 260 -7.50 4.46 10.11
N PHE A 261 -7.91 3.20 9.91
CA PHE A 261 -9.31 2.78 10.01
C PHE A 261 -9.96 3.15 11.36
N LEU A 262 -9.22 2.96 12.47
CA LEU A 262 -9.73 3.17 13.83
C LEU A 262 -9.67 4.63 14.34
N ALA A 263 -9.19 5.59 13.53
CA ALA A 263 -9.25 7.01 13.90
C ALA A 263 -10.67 7.57 13.71
N CYS A 264 -11.65 6.96 14.36
CA CYS A 264 -13.07 7.34 14.34
C CYS A 264 -13.66 7.30 15.74
N GLY A 265 -14.80 7.97 15.92
CA GLY A 265 -15.60 7.92 17.15
C GLY A 265 -16.19 6.53 17.40
N ASP A 266 -16.44 6.22 18.65
CA ASP A 266 -16.93 4.90 19.06
C ASP A 266 -18.34 4.62 18.53
N GLU A 267 -19.22 5.63 18.48
CA GLU A 267 -20.57 5.47 17.92
C GLU A 267 -20.57 5.18 16.43
N TYR A 268 -19.74 5.87 15.64
CA TYR A 268 -19.57 5.58 14.23
C TYR A 268 -19.11 4.12 14.01
N LEU A 269 -18.13 3.67 14.80
CA LEU A 269 -17.61 2.31 14.70
C LEU A 269 -18.65 1.26 15.12
N LYS A 270 -19.42 1.53 16.17
CA LYS A 270 -20.48 0.65 16.66
C LYS A 270 -21.60 0.47 15.62
N GLU A 271 -22.03 1.58 15.01
CA GLU A 271 -23.00 1.56 13.92
C GLU A 271 -22.47 0.77 12.71
N PHE A 272 -21.23 1.06 12.28
CA PHE A 272 -20.56 0.31 11.22
C PHE A 272 -20.56 -1.19 11.50
N CYS A 273 -20.12 -1.60 12.68
CA CYS A 273 -20.05 -3.01 13.07
C CYS A 273 -21.41 -3.70 13.05
N LYS A 274 -22.47 -3.00 13.52
CA LYS A 274 -23.84 -3.52 13.48
C LYS A 274 -24.29 -3.76 12.05
N LEU A 275 -24.22 -2.74 11.20
CA LEU A 275 -24.64 -2.82 9.79
C LEU A 275 -23.83 -3.86 9.00
N TYR A 276 -22.52 -3.90 9.22
CA TYR A 276 -21.64 -4.85 8.56
C TYR A 276 -21.97 -6.30 8.91
N LYS A 277 -22.20 -6.59 10.20
CA LYS A 277 -22.59 -7.91 10.69
C LYS A 277 -23.93 -8.37 10.13
N GLU A 278 -24.89 -7.46 9.99
CA GLU A 278 -26.22 -7.76 9.47
C GLU A 278 -26.22 -8.02 7.97
N LYS A 279 -25.48 -7.21 7.21
CA LYS A 279 -25.64 -7.10 5.75
C LYS A 279 -24.50 -7.72 4.93
N VAL A 280 -23.24 -7.50 5.32
CA VAL A 280 -22.08 -7.94 4.53
C VAL A 280 -21.64 -9.35 4.89
N LYS A 281 -21.51 -9.68 6.16
CA LYS A 281 -21.23 -11.02 6.70
C LYS A 281 -19.96 -11.70 6.18
N LYS A 282 -19.00 -10.93 5.66
CA LYS A 282 -17.70 -11.44 5.20
C LYS A 282 -16.62 -11.14 6.23
N PRO A 283 -15.61 -11.99 6.39
CA PRO A 283 -14.44 -11.62 7.18
C PRO A 283 -13.74 -10.41 6.55
N PHE A 284 -13.16 -9.55 7.39
CA PHE A 284 -12.50 -8.35 6.91
C PHE A 284 -11.15 -8.09 7.59
N VAL A 285 -10.37 -7.22 6.97
CA VAL A 285 -9.02 -6.84 7.36
C VAL A 285 -8.95 -5.32 7.51
N VAL A 286 -8.28 -4.84 8.54
CA VAL A 286 -8.04 -3.40 8.75
C VAL A 286 -6.58 -3.09 9.06
N ARG A 287 -6.16 -1.86 8.75
CA ARG A 287 -4.92 -1.27 9.26
C ARG A 287 -5.21 -0.33 10.40
N ALA A 288 -4.40 -0.43 11.45
CA ALA A 288 -4.59 0.37 12.66
C ALA A 288 -3.27 0.90 13.21
N ILE A 289 -3.40 1.88 14.09
CA ILE A 289 -2.28 2.46 14.84
C ILE A 289 -2.50 2.11 16.32
N PRO A 290 -1.46 1.71 17.07
CA PRO A 290 -1.58 1.16 18.42
C PRO A 290 -2.45 1.97 19.39
N ILE A 291 -2.31 3.29 19.41
CA ILE A 291 -3.06 4.16 20.35
C ILE A 291 -4.59 4.14 20.16
N TYR A 292 -5.08 3.69 19.00
CA TYR A 292 -6.53 3.56 18.74
C TYR A 292 -7.08 2.18 19.11
N ILE A 293 -6.23 1.25 19.54
CA ILE A 293 -6.65 -0.09 19.96
C ILE A 293 -7.20 -0.04 21.38
N THR A 294 -8.52 -0.18 21.53
CA THR A 294 -9.20 -0.33 22.80
C THR A 294 -9.96 -1.65 22.84
N LYS A 295 -10.22 -2.19 24.06
CA LYS A 295 -10.98 -3.44 24.20
C LYS A 295 -12.36 -3.34 23.55
N ASN A 296 -13.07 -2.23 23.73
CA ASN A 296 -14.40 -2.01 23.16
C ASN A 296 -14.38 -2.00 21.62
N LYS A 297 -13.45 -1.26 21.00
CA LYS A 297 -13.32 -1.23 19.54
C LYS A 297 -13.02 -2.62 18.99
N ILE A 298 -12.06 -3.32 19.59
CA ILE A 298 -11.65 -4.66 19.14
C ILE A 298 -12.77 -5.69 19.34
N LYS A 299 -13.51 -5.61 20.44
CA LYS A 299 -14.69 -6.45 20.66
C LYS A 299 -15.72 -6.27 19.55
N ASN A 300 -16.16 -5.05 19.30
CA ASN A 300 -17.15 -4.73 18.27
C ASN A 300 -16.70 -5.22 16.87
N LEU A 301 -15.45 -4.95 16.51
CA LEU A 301 -14.89 -5.40 15.24
C LEU A 301 -14.83 -6.92 15.14
N LYS A 302 -14.43 -7.62 16.21
CA LYS A 302 -14.38 -9.08 16.25
C LYS A 302 -15.76 -9.68 16.04
N GLU A 303 -16.77 -9.13 16.70
CA GLU A 303 -18.17 -9.56 16.55
C GLU A 303 -18.73 -9.28 15.15
N ALA A 304 -18.23 -8.23 14.47
CA ALA A 304 -18.59 -7.91 13.11
C ALA A 304 -17.87 -8.76 12.06
N GLY A 305 -16.81 -9.51 12.43
CA GLY A 305 -16.07 -10.39 11.53
C GLY A 305 -14.62 -9.99 11.25
N LEU A 306 -14.00 -9.13 12.09
CA LEU A 306 -12.58 -8.83 11.96
C LEU A 306 -11.76 -10.10 12.06
N SER A 307 -11.05 -10.41 10.97
CA SER A 307 -10.22 -11.60 10.81
C SER A 307 -8.74 -11.31 11.02
N TRP A 308 -8.28 -10.19 10.46
CA TRP A 308 -6.87 -9.77 10.51
C TRP A 308 -6.76 -8.31 10.87
N ILE A 309 -5.70 -7.98 11.61
CA ILE A 309 -5.31 -6.60 11.84
C ILE A 309 -3.84 -6.40 11.50
N SER A 310 -3.53 -5.36 10.72
CA SER A 310 -2.17 -4.89 10.53
C SER A 310 -1.91 -3.71 11.45
N LEU A 311 -0.81 -3.76 12.20
CA LEU A 311 -0.45 -2.76 13.20
C LEU A 311 1.00 -2.34 13.06
N GLY A 312 1.25 -1.06 12.83
CA GLY A 312 2.61 -0.56 12.71
C GLY A 312 3.32 -0.48 14.05
N LEU A 313 4.36 -1.31 14.27
CA LEU A 313 5.38 -1.11 15.30
C LEU A 313 6.41 -0.09 14.80
N GLN A 314 6.91 -0.32 13.59
CA GLN A 314 7.94 0.40 12.85
C GLN A 314 9.34 0.28 13.47
N SER A 315 9.54 0.63 14.74
CA SER A 315 10.71 0.37 15.57
C SER A 315 10.27 0.09 17.00
N GLY A 316 11.00 -0.75 17.71
CA GLY A 316 10.82 -0.97 19.16
C GLY A 316 11.55 0.06 20.01
N SER A 317 12.32 0.95 19.40
CA SER A 317 12.99 2.05 20.09
C SER A 317 12.09 3.29 20.16
N ASP A 318 11.85 3.77 21.39
CA ASP A 318 11.08 4.98 21.62
C ASP A 318 11.83 6.22 21.07
N ARG A 319 13.17 6.23 21.07
CA ARG A 319 13.98 7.27 20.45
C ARG A 319 13.70 7.36 18.94
N ILE A 320 13.76 6.24 18.23
CA ILE A 320 13.46 6.21 16.79
C ILE A 320 12.03 6.62 16.53
N CYS A 321 11.07 6.09 17.27
CA CYS A 321 9.67 6.44 17.09
C CYS A 321 9.39 7.91 17.35
N LYS A 322 9.91 8.48 18.44
CA LYS A 322 9.63 9.85 18.87
C LYS A 322 10.45 10.88 18.09
N ASP A 323 11.78 10.71 18.05
CA ASP A 323 12.69 11.77 17.60
C ASP A 323 12.95 11.72 16.09
N ILE A 324 12.96 10.52 15.50
CA ILE A 324 13.22 10.32 14.07
C ILE A 324 11.92 10.24 13.28
N TYR A 325 10.99 9.37 13.68
CA TYR A 325 9.73 9.15 12.95
C TYR A 325 8.61 10.11 13.34
N LYS A 326 8.75 10.88 14.43
CA LYS A 326 7.73 11.77 15.01
C LYS A 326 6.38 11.06 15.19
N ARG A 327 6.43 9.80 15.61
CA ARG A 327 5.24 8.99 15.93
C ARG A 327 4.76 9.29 17.34
N LYS A 328 3.44 9.40 17.50
CA LYS A 328 2.81 9.51 18.83
C LYS A 328 2.60 8.16 19.52
N SER A 329 2.75 7.07 18.80
CA SER A 329 2.59 5.70 19.31
C SER A 329 3.97 5.11 19.60
N LEU A 330 4.22 4.78 20.86
CA LEU A 330 5.49 4.29 21.39
C LEU A 330 5.40 2.78 21.73
N LYS A 331 6.53 2.20 22.19
CA LYS A 331 6.63 0.79 22.59
C LYS A 331 5.50 0.34 23.54
N ALA A 332 5.23 1.14 24.58
CA ALA A 332 4.19 0.80 25.56
C ALA A 332 2.78 0.71 24.95
N ASP A 333 2.44 1.63 24.03
CA ASP A 333 1.16 1.61 23.32
C ASP A 333 1.05 0.37 22.44
N PHE A 334 2.13 0.02 21.74
CA PHE A 334 2.17 -1.16 20.89
C PHE A 334 1.99 -2.45 21.70
N LEU A 335 2.71 -2.62 22.81
CA LEU A 335 2.59 -3.81 23.65
C LEU A 335 1.19 -3.93 24.29
N LYS A 336 0.58 -2.81 24.71
CA LYS A 336 -0.80 -2.76 25.18
C LYS A 336 -1.78 -3.21 24.09
N ALA A 337 -1.63 -2.66 22.88
CA ALA A 337 -2.46 -3.03 21.73
C ALA A 337 -2.29 -4.50 21.35
N ALA A 338 -1.06 -5.02 21.30
CA ALA A 338 -0.79 -6.42 20.99
C ALA A 338 -1.42 -7.39 22.03
N LYS A 339 -1.41 -7.03 23.33
CA LYS A 339 -2.09 -7.79 24.39
C LYS A 339 -3.59 -7.85 24.14
N ILE A 340 -4.23 -6.72 23.82
CA ILE A 340 -5.68 -6.67 23.52
C ILE A 340 -6.00 -7.53 22.28
N ILE A 341 -5.25 -7.40 21.19
CA ILE A 341 -5.45 -8.18 19.97
C ILE A 341 -5.34 -9.68 20.25
N LYS A 342 -4.37 -10.08 21.08
CA LYS A 342 -4.18 -11.47 21.50
C LYS A 342 -5.32 -11.97 22.37
N GLU A 343 -5.83 -11.16 23.31
CA GLU A 343 -6.96 -11.49 24.18
C GLU A 343 -8.22 -11.85 23.35
N PHE A 344 -8.45 -11.13 22.24
CA PHE A 344 -9.58 -11.41 21.34
C PHE A 344 -9.30 -12.45 20.24
N ASN A 345 -8.14 -13.11 20.27
CA ASN A 345 -7.74 -14.13 19.29
C ASN A 345 -7.88 -13.65 17.82
N ILE A 346 -7.39 -12.44 17.52
CA ILE A 346 -7.34 -11.89 16.18
C ILE A 346 -5.98 -12.17 15.58
N ALA A 347 -5.94 -12.57 14.32
CA ALA A 347 -4.69 -12.72 13.59
C ALA A 347 -4.01 -11.35 13.38
N ALA A 348 -2.72 -11.25 13.73
CA ALA A 348 -2.00 -9.99 13.71
C ALA A 348 -0.79 -10.02 12.76
N PHE A 349 -0.65 -8.95 11.98
CA PHE A 349 0.56 -8.57 11.29
C PHE A 349 1.14 -7.31 11.92
N TYR A 350 2.44 -7.34 12.22
CA TYR A 350 3.14 -6.17 12.77
C TYR A 350 4.19 -5.70 11.78
N ASP A 351 4.11 -4.41 11.43
CA ASP A 351 5.00 -3.82 10.45
C ASP A 351 6.23 -3.26 11.15
N VAL A 352 7.43 -3.61 10.68
CA VAL A 352 8.73 -3.15 11.19
C VAL A 352 9.54 -2.57 10.02
N ILE A 353 10.08 -1.39 10.20
CA ILE A 353 10.97 -0.73 9.26
C ILE A 353 12.41 -0.99 9.68
N LEU A 354 13.19 -1.57 8.79
CA LEU A 354 14.61 -1.86 8.93
C LEU A 354 15.45 -0.91 8.06
N ASP A 355 16.76 -0.97 8.20
CA ASP A 355 17.73 -0.21 7.40
C ASP A 355 17.59 1.32 7.54
N ASN A 356 17.09 1.78 8.68
CA ASN A 356 17.04 3.20 8.97
C ASN A 356 18.46 3.74 9.22
N PRO A 357 18.93 4.73 8.44
CA PRO A 357 20.30 5.27 8.58
C PRO A 357 20.55 5.97 9.91
N PHE A 358 19.51 6.36 10.65
CA PHE A 358 19.56 7.00 11.96
C PHE A 358 19.48 6.04 13.14
N GLU A 359 19.28 4.74 12.87
CA GLU A 359 19.14 3.69 13.87
C GLU A 359 20.52 3.23 14.34
N THR A 360 20.70 3.19 15.65
CA THR A 360 21.87 2.62 16.30
C THR A 360 21.67 1.13 16.56
N GLU A 361 22.74 0.46 16.98
CA GLU A 361 22.66 -0.95 17.38
C GLU A 361 21.75 -1.14 18.60
N GLU A 362 21.78 -0.21 19.56
CA GLU A 362 20.90 -0.30 20.76
C GLU A 362 19.43 -0.16 20.37
N ASP A 363 19.07 0.71 19.44
CA ASP A 363 17.69 0.80 18.91
C ASP A 363 17.22 -0.52 18.31
N GLY A 364 18.11 -1.22 17.60
CA GLY A 364 17.85 -2.55 17.08
C GLY A 364 17.62 -3.59 18.18
N LEU A 365 18.42 -3.54 19.25
CA LEU A 365 18.27 -4.39 20.43
C LEU A 365 16.97 -4.10 21.20
N GLU A 366 16.54 -2.84 21.29
CA GLU A 366 15.23 -2.48 21.84
C GLU A 366 14.08 -3.04 20.98
N THR A 367 14.22 -3.06 19.66
CA THR A 367 13.26 -3.66 18.74
C THR A 367 13.17 -5.17 18.94
N ILE A 368 14.31 -5.86 19.11
CA ILE A 368 14.36 -7.28 19.46
C ILE A 368 13.62 -7.54 20.77
N GLN A 369 13.91 -6.75 21.81
CA GLN A 369 13.28 -6.91 23.13
C GLN A 369 11.76 -6.69 23.06
N THR A 370 11.30 -5.69 22.30
CA THR A 370 9.88 -5.42 22.08
C THR A 370 9.17 -6.61 21.42
N LEU A 371 9.79 -7.25 20.41
CA LEU A 371 9.23 -8.43 19.74
C LEU A 371 9.24 -9.67 20.66
N ILE A 372 10.22 -9.80 21.56
CA ILE A 372 10.26 -10.85 22.59
C ILE A 372 9.10 -10.71 23.56
N GLU A 373 8.77 -9.47 24.00
CA GLU A 373 7.68 -9.15 24.92
C GLU A 373 6.29 -9.24 24.28
N THR A 374 6.23 -9.22 22.95
CA THR A 374 4.97 -9.26 22.19
C THR A 374 4.30 -10.64 22.28
N PRO A 375 3.00 -10.72 22.67
CA PRO A 375 2.28 -12.00 22.80
C PRO A 375 2.15 -12.76 21.49
N LYS A 376 2.67 -13.99 21.42
CA LYS A 376 2.62 -14.87 20.23
C LYS A 376 1.30 -15.67 20.15
N PRO A 377 0.87 -16.15 18.95
CA PRO A 377 1.52 -16.00 17.65
C PRO A 377 1.13 -14.69 16.95
N PHE A 378 2.07 -14.13 16.21
CA PHE A 378 1.87 -13.01 15.28
C PHE A 378 2.83 -13.19 14.11
N TYR A 379 2.61 -12.46 13.01
CA TYR A 379 3.54 -12.39 11.89
C TYR A 379 4.09 -10.97 11.76
N THR A 380 5.36 -10.83 11.39
CA THR A 380 5.99 -9.51 11.18
C THR A 380 6.27 -9.30 9.70
N GLN A 381 5.84 -8.16 9.19
CA GLN A 381 6.20 -7.69 7.87
C GLN A 381 7.40 -6.74 8.02
N PHE A 382 8.49 -7.06 7.34
CA PHE A 382 9.71 -6.27 7.36
C PHE A 382 9.82 -5.44 6.10
N PHE A 383 10.09 -4.16 6.27
CA PHE A 383 10.29 -3.21 5.19
C PHE A 383 11.67 -2.56 5.34
N SER A 384 12.42 -2.43 4.25
CA SER A 384 13.60 -1.58 4.20
C SER A 384 13.15 -0.13 4.03
N LEU A 385 13.64 0.76 4.89
CA LEU A 385 13.29 2.18 4.80
C LEU A 385 13.66 2.73 3.42
N SER A 386 12.67 3.26 2.73
CA SER A 386 12.88 4.03 1.51
C SER A 386 12.71 5.51 1.81
N LEU A 387 13.74 6.29 1.50
CA LEU A 387 13.75 7.73 1.71
C LEU A 387 13.13 8.39 0.46
N TYR A 388 11.82 8.62 0.49
CA TYR A 388 11.11 9.22 -0.64
C TYR A 388 11.27 10.73 -0.65
N LEU A 389 11.53 11.29 -1.82
CA LEU A 389 11.55 12.73 -2.07
C LEU A 389 10.33 13.42 -1.44
N GLY A 390 10.50 14.63 -0.94
CA GLY A 390 9.43 15.45 -0.34
C GLY A 390 8.94 14.99 1.03
N THR A 391 9.51 13.91 1.61
CA THR A 391 9.26 13.53 2.99
C THR A 391 10.25 14.21 3.94
N GLU A 392 9.82 14.58 5.14
CA GLU A 392 10.72 15.21 6.14
C GLU A 392 11.94 14.34 6.46
N LEU A 393 11.77 13.01 6.44
CA LEU A 393 12.86 12.09 6.71
C LEU A 393 13.89 12.07 5.57
N TYR A 394 13.46 12.24 4.32
CA TYR A 394 14.38 12.40 3.20
C TYR A 394 15.18 13.71 3.33
N GLU A 395 14.51 14.82 3.64
CA GLU A 395 15.16 16.13 3.83
C GLU A 395 16.19 16.09 4.96
N LYS A 396 15.86 15.39 6.07
CA LYS A 396 16.78 15.13 7.17
C LYS A 396 17.99 14.31 6.73
N ALA A 397 17.75 13.19 6.01
CA ALA A 397 18.83 12.32 5.54
C ALA A 397 19.76 13.03 4.55
N GLN A 398 19.19 13.87 3.68
CA GLN A 398 19.97 14.66 2.71
C GLN A 398 20.97 15.61 3.39
N LYS A 399 20.62 16.13 4.59
CA LYS A 399 21.48 17.02 5.36
C LYS A 399 22.51 16.27 6.22
N GLU A 400 22.11 15.14 6.82
CA GLU A 400 22.88 14.47 7.87
C GLU A 400 23.65 13.23 7.40
N CYS A 401 23.19 12.55 6.33
CA CYS A 401 23.80 11.32 5.81
C CYS A 401 23.49 11.10 4.32
N PRO A 402 23.85 12.05 3.43
CA PRO A 402 23.52 11.98 2.01
C PRO A 402 24.08 10.72 1.33
N GLU A 403 25.21 10.20 1.80
CA GLU A 403 25.86 8.99 1.30
C GLU A 403 25.05 7.70 1.58
N LYS A 404 24.07 7.74 2.47
CA LYS A 404 23.20 6.61 2.81
C LYS A 404 21.86 6.63 2.07
N ILE A 405 21.63 7.65 1.23
CA ILE A 405 20.41 7.76 0.44
C ILE A 405 20.52 6.85 -0.77
N GLU A 406 19.76 5.77 -0.77
CA GLU A 406 19.58 4.92 -1.93
C GLU A 406 18.51 5.51 -2.87
N ASP A 407 18.64 5.26 -4.19
CA ASP A 407 17.63 5.66 -5.16
C ASP A 407 16.26 5.00 -4.84
N SER A 408 15.37 5.77 -4.22
CA SER A 408 14.04 5.30 -3.81
C SER A 408 13.14 4.90 -4.98
N LEU A 409 13.46 5.34 -6.20
CA LEU A 409 12.73 4.97 -7.42
C LEU A 409 13.05 3.54 -7.88
N LYS A 410 14.23 3.02 -7.50
CA LYS A 410 14.69 1.66 -7.81
C LYS A 410 14.60 0.72 -6.61
N LYS A 411 14.56 1.26 -5.40
CA LYS A 411 14.61 0.47 -4.17
C LYS A 411 13.37 -0.38 -3.98
N LYS A 412 13.59 -1.68 -3.83
CA LYS A 412 12.53 -2.63 -3.47
C LYS A 412 12.35 -2.64 -1.95
N TYR A 413 11.46 -1.84 -1.41
CA TYR A 413 11.24 -1.62 0.03
C TYR A 413 10.96 -2.90 0.84
N PHE A 414 10.60 -4.01 0.22
CA PHE A 414 10.44 -5.32 0.86
C PHE A 414 11.73 -6.15 0.95
N LEU A 415 12.87 -5.62 0.42
CA LEU A 415 14.18 -6.24 0.50
C LEU A 415 15.05 -5.45 1.48
N TYR A 416 15.32 -6.01 2.63
CA TYR A 416 16.17 -5.39 3.65
C TYR A 416 17.57 -6.03 3.68
N HIS A 417 18.55 -5.28 4.20
CA HIS A 417 19.93 -5.73 4.31
C HIS A 417 20.05 -6.86 5.35
N LYS A 418 20.81 -7.92 5.01
CA LYS A 418 21.04 -9.06 5.91
C LYS A 418 22.11 -8.75 6.96
N LYS A 419 21.93 -7.66 7.71
CA LYS A 419 22.77 -7.33 8.88
C LYS A 419 22.43 -8.28 10.03
N THR A 420 23.41 -8.52 10.93
CA THR A 420 23.23 -9.39 12.10
C THR A 420 22.01 -8.96 12.92
N ILE A 421 21.89 -7.66 13.21
CA ILE A 421 20.79 -7.13 13.99
C ILE A 421 19.42 -7.34 13.32
N ASN A 422 19.31 -7.10 12.00
CA ASN A 422 18.09 -7.34 11.23
C ASN A 422 17.68 -8.82 11.26
N ASN A 423 18.64 -9.72 11.18
CA ASN A 423 18.37 -11.17 11.29
C ASN A 423 17.87 -11.51 12.70
N MET A 424 18.48 -10.97 13.75
CA MET A 424 18.04 -11.16 15.13
C MET A 424 16.63 -10.61 15.36
N ILE A 425 16.31 -9.43 14.80
CA ILE A 425 14.95 -8.87 14.81
C ILE A 425 13.96 -9.85 14.18
N ARG A 426 14.29 -10.41 13.00
CA ARG A 426 13.45 -11.41 12.33
C ARG A 426 13.25 -12.65 13.21
N TYR A 427 14.32 -13.21 13.79
CA TYR A 427 14.23 -14.41 14.60
C TYR A 427 13.39 -14.19 15.87
N SER A 428 13.37 -12.99 16.44
CA SER A 428 12.57 -12.64 17.60
C SER A 428 11.05 -12.78 17.38
N THR A 429 10.61 -12.71 16.13
CA THR A 429 9.22 -13.00 15.75
C THR A 429 8.85 -14.44 16.02
N PHE A 430 9.76 -15.39 15.73
CA PHE A 430 9.45 -16.80 15.65
C PHE A 430 9.94 -17.60 16.86
N LEU A 431 11.14 -17.29 17.35
CA LEU A 431 11.76 -18.03 18.43
C LEU A 431 11.25 -17.61 19.81
N SER A 432 11.43 -18.49 20.82
CA SER A 432 11.03 -18.16 22.19
C SER A 432 11.85 -17.03 22.78
N GLY A 433 11.25 -16.23 23.66
CA GLY A 433 11.95 -15.14 24.33
C GLY A 433 13.17 -15.61 25.12
N LYS A 434 13.04 -16.76 25.82
CA LYS A 434 14.18 -17.38 26.55
C LYS A 434 15.38 -17.67 25.65
N PHE A 435 15.13 -18.22 24.46
CA PHE A 435 16.20 -18.52 23.50
C PHE A 435 16.79 -17.23 22.92
N MET A 436 15.97 -16.28 22.55
CA MET A 436 16.42 -15.00 21.99
C MET A 436 17.20 -14.16 23.00
N ASN A 437 16.82 -14.17 24.28
CA ASN A 437 17.61 -13.51 25.34
C ASN A 437 19.03 -14.09 25.44
N LYS A 438 19.20 -15.41 25.26
CA LYS A 438 20.52 -16.03 25.20
C LYS A 438 21.30 -15.57 23.96
N VAL A 439 20.66 -15.47 22.80
CA VAL A 439 21.28 -14.95 21.57
C VAL A 439 21.77 -13.50 21.78
N VAL A 440 20.91 -12.63 22.35
CA VAL A 440 21.23 -11.23 22.64
C VAL A 440 22.38 -11.15 23.67
N TYR A 441 22.36 -11.97 24.72
CA TYR A 441 23.42 -12.00 25.70
C TYR A 441 24.78 -12.32 25.06
N LEU A 442 24.88 -13.38 24.26
CA LEU A 442 26.12 -13.75 23.57
C LEU A 442 26.56 -12.69 22.54
N TYR A 443 25.61 -12.05 21.88
CA TYR A 443 25.91 -10.94 20.97
C TYR A 443 26.56 -9.76 21.70
N LYS A 444 26.04 -9.37 22.88
CA LYS A 444 26.59 -8.28 23.70
C LYS A 444 27.96 -8.61 24.29
N GLN A 445 28.26 -9.90 24.54
CA GLN A 445 29.56 -10.33 25.04
C GLN A 445 30.66 -10.30 23.95
N ASP A 446 30.37 -10.94 22.82
CA ASP A 446 31.31 -11.00 21.70
C ASP A 446 30.55 -11.29 20.38
N PRO A 447 30.22 -10.22 19.60
CA PRO A 447 29.45 -10.37 18.36
C PRO A 447 30.20 -11.11 17.24
N LYS A 448 31.51 -11.30 17.37
CA LYS A 448 32.35 -12.06 16.42
C LYS A 448 32.73 -13.43 16.94
N GLY A 449 32.48 -13.73 18.20
CA GLY A 449 32.87 -14.97 18.88
C GLY A 449 32.18 -16.20 18.30
N LEU A 450 32.90 -17.33 18.40
CA LEU A 450 32.42 -18.61 17.88
C LEU A 450 31.08 -19.03 18.50
N ARG A 451 30.92 -18.85 19.82
CA ARG A 451 29.67 -19.21 20.54
C ARG A 451 28.46 -18.43 20.00
N PHE A 452 28.62 -17.14 19.75
CA PHE A 452 27.56 -16.33 19.14
C PHE A 452 27.27 -16.78 17.71
N ARG A 453 28.29 -16.98 16.88
CA ARG A 453 28.11 -17.42 15.49
C ARG A 453 27.37 -18.76 15.38
N VAL A 454 27.72 -19.72 16.24
CA VAL A 454 27.04 -21.04 16.29
C VAL A 454 25.56 -20.87 16.68
N ILE A 455 25.26 -20.13 17.77
CA ILE A 455 23.87 -19.95 18.20
C ILE A 455 23.05 -19.16 17.18
N LEU A 456 23.65 -18.20 16.49
CA LEU A 456 23.00 -17.43 15.42
C LEU A 456 22.68 -18.32 14.20
N PHE A 457 23.58 -19.22 13.84
CA PHE A 457 23.35 -20.23 12.79
C PHE A 457 22.18 -21.14 13.16
N ILE A 458 22.16 -21.65 14.40
CA ILE A 458 21.06 -22.48 14.92
C ILE A 458 19.75 -21.68 14.91
N ALA A 459 19.78 -20.42 15.35
CA ALA A 459 18.62 -19.54 15.32
C ALA A 459 18.06 -19.35 13.89
N ASN A 460 18.94 -19.17 12.91
CA ASN A 460 18.54 -19.07 11.51
C ASN A 460 17.89 -20.36 11.00
N LEU A 461 18.50 -21.51 11.27
CA LEU A 461 18.00 -22.81 10.84
C LEU A 461 16.62 -23.09 11.44
N LEU A 462 16.50 -22.99 12.76
CA LEU A 462 15.25 -23.23 13.49
C LEU A 462 14.16 -22.24 13.08
N SER A 463 14.49 -20.97 12.96
CA SER A 463 13.55 -19.94 12.53
C SER A 463 13.00 -20.25 11.14
N SER A 464 13.87 -20.48 10.15
CA SER A 464 13.47 -20.59 8.76
C SER A 464 12.78 -21.91 8.42
N LEU A 465 13.26 -23.04 8.98
CA LEU A 465 12.75 -24.37 8.62
C LEU A 465 11.58 -24.83 9.48
N VAL A 466 11.48 -24.36 10.72
CA VAL A 466 10.52 -24.90 11.69
C VAL A 466 9.53 -23.82 12.15
N PHE A 467 10.02 -22.78 12.79
CA PHE A 467 9.13 -21.87 13.53
C PHE A 467 8.41 -20.83 12.65
N GLU A 468 9.00 -20.36 11.56
CA GLU A 468 8.32 -19.46 10.63
C GLU A 468 7.13 -20.14 9.94
N PRO A 469 7.26 -21.35 9.34
CA PRO A 469 6.11 -22.08 8.81
C PRO A 469 5.02 -22.39 9.85
N LEU A 470 5.42 -22.80 11.06
CA LEU A 470 4.48 -23.09 12.15
C LEU A 470 3.75 -21.80 12.61
N THR A 471 4.46 -20.69 12.74
CA THR A 471 3.87 -19.41 13.13
C THR A 471 2.89 -18.94 12.06
N TYR A 472 3.29 -19.04 10.79
CA TYR A 472 2.43 -18.71 9.66
C TYR A 472 1.14 -19.53 9.67
N PHE A 473 1.25 -20.84 9.84
CA PHE A 473 0.08 -21.71 9.98
C PHE A 473 -0.82 -21.31 11.16
N ARG A 474 -0.25 -21.02 12.34
CA ARG A 474 -1.01 -20.62 13.53
C ARG A 474 -1.74 -19.29 13.31
N VAL A 475 -1.09 -18.32 12.68
CA VAL A 475 -1.70 -17.01 12.40
C VAL A 475 -2.83 -17.14 11.37
N ILE A 476 -2.63 -17.94 10.31
CA ILE A 476 -3.70 -18.23 9.35
C ILE A 476 -4.87 -18.93 10.05
N LYS A 477 -4.60 -19.92 10.91
CA LYS A 477 -5.65 -20.61 11.67
C LYS A 477 -6.50 -19.65 12.52
N LEU A 478 -5.85 -18.69 13.18
CA LEU A 478 -6.58 -17.63 13.91
C LEU A 478 -7.51 -16.84 13.00
N SER A 479 -7.06 -16.48 11.79
CA SER A 479 -7.86 -15.74 10.82
C SER A 479 -9.08 -16.52 10.34
N GLN A 480 -9.01 -17.85 10.37
CA GLN A 480 -10.08 -18.74 9.96
C GLN A 480 -11.01 -19.15 11.13
N GLY A 481 -11.02 -18.38 12.22
CA GLY A 481 -11.81 -18.68 13.41
C GLY A 481 -11.40 -19.98 14.09
N ASN A 482 -10.10 -20.32 14.07
CA ASN A 482 -9.49 -21.55 14.57
C ASN A 482 -9.95 -22.85 13.87
N SER A 483 -10.58 -22.77 12.71
CA SER A 483 -10.98 -23.93 11.93
C SER A 483 -9.81 -24.53 11.15
N TYR A 484 -9.48 -25.80 11.37
CA TYR A 484 -8.45 -26.52 10.62
C TYR A 484 -8.87 -26.72 9.15
N ILE A 485 -10.13 -27.10 8.90
CA ILE A 485 -10.64 -27.34 7.54
C ILE A 485 -10.51 -26.08 6.69
N ARG A 486 -10.97 -24.92 7.20
CA ARG A 486 -10.84 -23.65 6.49
C ARG A 486 -9.37 -23.26 6.31
N THR A 487 -8.54 -23.49 7.32
CA THR A 487 -7.09 -23.20 7.26
C THR A 487 -6.43 -24.00 6.14
N PHE A 488 -6.64 -25.30 6.06
CA PHE A 488 -6.06 -26.14 4.99
C PHE A 488 -6.55 -25.75 3.60
N LYS A 489 -7.81 -25.30 3.47
CA LYS A 489 -8.37 -24.83 2.20
C LYS A 489 -7.68 -23.58 1.66
N VAL A 490 -7.32 -22.64 2.52
CA VAL A 490 -6.70 -21.35 2.11
C VAL A 490 -5.17 -21.40 2.11
N LEU A 491 -4.57 -22.31 2.87
CA LEU A 491 -3.13 -22.43 3.05
C LEU A 491 -2.30 -22.43 1.75
N PRO A 492 -2.68 -23.18 0.68
CA PRO A 492 -1.93 -23.17 -0.58
C PRO A 492 -1.82 -21.80 -1.24
N ASN A 493 -2.87 -20.97 -1.12
CA ASN A 493 -2.88 -19.62 -1.69
C ASN A 493 -1.90 -18.70 -0.92
N TYR A 494 -1.88 -18.81 0.40
CA TYR A 494 -0.96 -18.05 1.26
C TYR A 494 0.50 -18.54 1.13
N PHE A 495 0.73 -19.85 0.99
CA PHE A 495 2.06 -20.41 0.74
C PHE A 495 2.66 -19.94 -0.58
N LYS A 496 1.87 -19.89 -1.65
CA LYS A 496 2.33 -19.38 -2.96
C LYS A 496 2.79 -17.93 -2.86
N GLU A 497 2.02 -17.08 -2.19
CA GLU A 497 2.38 -15.67 -1.95
C GLU A 497 3.62 -15.53 -1.06
N GLY A 498 3.70 -16.28 0.03
CA GLY A 498 4.85 -16.30 0.94
C GLY A 498 6.12 -16.80 0.26
N ILE A 499 6.02 -17.88 -0.50
CA ILE A 499 7.13 -18.45 -1.29
C ILE A 499 7.56 -17.45 -2.37
N MET A 500 6.65 -16.80 -3.08
CA MET A 500 7.01 -15.77 -4.07
C MET A 500 7.74 -14.59 -3.43
N ARG A 501 7.32 -14.12 -2.24
CA ARG A 501 8.06 -13.11 -1.48
C ARG A 501 9.46 -13.59 -1.08
N TYR A 502 9.58 -14.83 -0.63
CA TYR A 502 10.85 -15.45 -0.25
C TYR A 502 11.78 -15.60 -1.45
N PHE A 503 11.30 -16.14 -2.58
CA PHE A 503 12.10 -16.30 -3.81
C PHE A 503 12.47 -14.94 -4.44
N ASN A 504 11.62 -13.92 -4.33
CA ASN A 504 11.97 -12.57 -4.78
C ASN A 504 13.09 -11.96 -3.91
N GLN A 505 13.21 -12.34 -2.63
CA GLN A 505 14.37 -12.01 -1.79
C GLN A 505 15.65 -12.70 -2.23
N PHE A 506 15.58 -13.88 -2.89
CA PHE A 506 16.75 -14.59 -3.43
C PHE A 506 17.13 -14.13 -4.85
N LYS A 507 16.16 -13.84 -5.72
CA LYS A 507 16.42 -13.37 -7.09
C LYS A 507 17.05 -11.98 -7.17
N ALA A 508 16.92 -11.17 -6.13
CA ALA A 508 17.55 -9.85 -6.06
C ALA A 508 19.06 -9.88 -5.74
N LYS A 509 19.67 -11.09 -5.71
CA LYS A 509 21.11 -11.31 -5.50
C LYS A 509 21.90 -11.55 -6.80
N ARG A 510 21.26 -11.45 -7.98
CA ARG A 510 21.95 -11.53 -9.27
C ARG A 510 21.81 -10.24 -10.05
#